data_7b31a77b5b87680da1b60599575eb703
#
_entry.id   7b31a77b5b87680da1b60599575eb703
#
_cell.length_a   1.000
_cell.length_b   1.000
_cell.length_c   1.000
_cell.angle_alpha   90.00
_cell.angle_beta   90.00
_cell.angle_gamma   90.00
#
_symmetry.space_group_name_H-M   'P 1'
#
loop_
_entity.id
_entity.type
_entity.pdbx_description
1 polymer ?
#
loop_
_entity_poly.entity_id
_entity_poly.type
_entity_poly.pdbx_seq_one_letter_code
_entity_poly.pdbx_strand_id
1 'polypeptide(L)'
;MSKNPSMAAPWILVSTYYSSFFAANELLRLYDQLPLGLDGDEFYNLSIKAISTYGCNIEEFISRRPRNFIGKINGDHIRFESTGERPHQVAWMKVAQTLTGIMREKGWPELSNYIYFAKGEQGWIQPSDLRNSWNYKRADLYSKKGHDMCSRMFSYLGDFNRATEWFNRATPYDDTAHCTALSATTEFLVSPIVKSYESLFETKILSNK
;
A
#
# COMPACT_ATOMS: atom_id res chain seq x y z
N MET A 1 18.27 31.76 12.00
CA MET A 1 17.70 30.41 12.15
C MET A 1 16.29 30.44 11.58
N SER A 2 16.08 30.02 10.33
CA SER A 2 14.74 29.94 9.72
C SER A 2 14.00 28.79 10.37
N LYS A 3 12.92 29.11 11.08
CA LYS A 3 11.96 28.11 11.55
C LYS A 3 11.24 27.55 10.32
N ASN A 4 11.72 26.46 9.74
CA ASN A 4 10.92 25.69 8.83
C ASN A 4 9.62 25.34 9.57
N PRO A 5 8.44 25.61 8.97
CA PRO A 5 7.19 25.16 9.56
C PRO A 5 7.26 23.64 9.67
N SER A 6 7.38 23.13 10.89
CA SER A 6 7.36 21.69 11.12
C SER A 6 6.01 21.18 10.67
N MET A 7 5.98 20.33 9.63
CA MET A 7 4.76 19.62 9.28
C MET A 7 4.20 18.95 10.54
N ALA A 8 2.89 19.06 10.74
CA ALA A 8 2.25 18.40 11.87
C ALA A 8 2.45 16.88 11.76
N ALA A 9 2.81 16.24 12.85
CA ALA A 9 3.11 14.80 12.90
C ALA A 9 2.05 13.91 12.23
N PRO A 10 0.73 14.14 12.39
CA PRO A 10 -0.28 13.36 11.68
C PRO A 10 -0.14 13.40 10.16
N TRP A 11 0.19 14.53 9.57
CA TRP A 11 0.38 14.65 8.13
C TRP A 11 1.59 13.88 7.62
N ILE A 12 2.67 13.84 8.39
CA ILE A 12 3.85 13.06 8.08
C ILE A 12 3.51 11.57 8.08
N LEU A 13 2.83 11.09 9.12
CA LEU A 13 2.40 9.70 9.25
C LEU A 13 1.47 9.29 8.11
N VAL A 14 0.50 10.14 7.78
CA VAL A 14 -0.44 9.91 6.67
C VAL A 14 0.27 9.91 5.32
N SER A 15 1.21 10.83 5.10
CA SER A 15 2.00 10.88 3.86
C SER A 15 2.86 9.63 3.68
N THR A 16 3.49 9.14 4.75
CA THR A 16 4.24 7.88 4.73
C THR A 16 3.32 6.70 4.42
N TYR A 17 2.11 6.67 5.00
CA TYR A 17 1.11 5.67 4.65
C TYR A 17 0.79 5.66 3.15
N TYR A 18 0.53 6.83 2.56
CA TYR A 18 0.22 6.89 1.12
C TYR A 18 1.39 6.49 0.25
N SER A 19 2.63 6.83 0.64
CA SER A 19 3.83 6.34 -0.05
C SER A 19 3.90 4.82 -0.04
N SER A 20 3.67 4.19 1.13
CA SER A 20 3.58 2.73 1.23
C SER A 20 2.44 2.15 0.39
N PHE A 21 1.28 2.80 0.41
CA PHE A 21 0.09 2.32 -0.29
C PHE A 21 0.26 2.36 -1.81
N PHE A 22 0.87 3.42 -2.36
CA PHE A 22 1.17 3.48 -3.79
C PHE A 22 2.21 2.43 -4.17
N ALA A 23 3.27 2.26 -3.38
CA ALA A 23 4.26 1.21 -3.62
C ALA A 23 3.66 -0.20 -3.50
N ALA A 24 2.72 -0.42 -2.58
CA ALA A 24 1.95 -1.66 -2.47
C ALA A 24 1.14 -1.95 -3.75
N ASN A 25 0.50 -0.93 -4.32
CA ASN A 25 -0.21 -1.08 -5.60
C ASN A 25 0.75 -1.39 -6.76
N GLU A 26 1.95 -0.79 -6.79
CA GLU A 26 2.97 -1.14 -7.80
C GLU A 26 3.47 -2.57 -7.64
N LEU A 27 3.69 -3.03 -6.40
CA LEU A 27 4.01 -4.44 -6.15
C LEU A 27 2.92 -5.36 -6.72
N LEU A 28 1.65 -5.05 -6.49
CA LEU A 28 0.54 -5.85 -7.02
C LEU A 28 0.54 -5.87 -8.55
N ARG A 29 0.81 -4.74 -9.21
CA ARG A 29 0.93 -4.66 -10.68
C ARG A 29 2.07 -5.52 -11.22
N LEU A 30 3.21 -5.57 -10.52
CA LEU A 30 4.34 -6.43 -10.89
C LEU A 30 4.00 -7.94 -10.79
N TYR A 31 2.92 -8.27 -10.05
CA TYR A 31 2.39 -9.64 -9.94
C TYR A 31 1.05 -9.81 -10.66
N ASP A 32 0.86 -9.07 -11.76
CA ASP A 32 -0.31 -9.15 -12.65
C ASP A 32 -1.65 -8.90 -11.96
N GLN A 33 -1.65 -8.13 -10.86
CA GLN A 33 -2.84 -7.72 -10.15
C GLN A 33 -3.03 -6.21 -10.30
N LEU A 34 -4.19 -5.79 -10.86
CA LEU A 34 -4.49 -4.41 -11.18
C LEU A 34 -5.58 -3.87 -10.24
N PRO A 35 -5.22 -3.18 -9.14
CA PRO A 35 -6.22 -2.50 -8.33
C PRO A 35 -6.89 -1.39 -9.14
N LEU A 36 -8.23 -1.39 -9.16
CA LEU A 36 -9.04 -0.40 -9.87
C LEU A 36 -10.18 0.05 -8.95
N GLY A 37 -10.27 1.36 -8.68
CA GLY A 37 -11.42 1.99 -8.07
C GLY A 37 -12.18 2.76 -9.13
N LEU A 38 -13.49 2.57 -9.20
CA LEU A 38 -14.39 3.37 -10.02
C LEU A 38 -15.34 4.12 -9.10
N ASP A 39 -15.51 5.42 -9.34
CA ASP A 39 -16.58 6.15 -8.69
C ASP A 39 -17.97 5.71 -9.20
N GLY A 40 -19.05 6.24 -8.60
CA GLY A 40 -20.38 5.80 -8.95
C GLY A 40 -20.78 6.13 -10.38
N ASP A 41 -20.35 7.26 -10.91
CA ASP A 41 -20.70 7.70 -12.26
C ASP A 41 -19.83 6.98 -13.30
N GLU A 42 -18.54 6.78 -13.03
CA GLU A 42 -17.64 5.97 -13.87
C GLU A 42 -18.16 4.54 -14.00
N PHE A 43 -18.55 3.92 -12.89
CA PHE A 43 -19.07 2.55 -12.90
C PHE A 43 -20.41 2.47 -13.64
N TYR A 44 -21.31 3.43 -13.43
CA TYR A 44 -22.60 3.51 -14.14
C TYR A 44 -22.39 3.64 -15.64
N ASN A 45 -21.55 4.59 -16.09
CA ASN A 45 -21.27 4.83 -17.51
C ASN A 45 -20.63 3.61 -18.18
N LEU A 46 -19.70 2.95 -17.50
CA LEU A 46 -19.09 1.72 -17.99
C LEU A 46 -20.13 0.60 -18.14
N SER A 47 -21.03 0.46 -17.16
CA SER A 47 -22.09 -0.55 -17.18
C SER A 47 -23.06 -0.32 -18.34
N ILE A 48 -23.52 0.92 -18.56
CA ILE A 48 -24.39 1.28 -19.69
C ILE A 48 -23.70 0.98 -21.02
N LYS A 49 -22.43 1.33 -21.15
CA LYS A 49 -21.66 1.06 -22.36
C LYS A 49 -21.51 -0.45 -22.62
N ALA A 50 -21.27 -1.24 -21.60
CA ALA A 50 -21.17 -2.69 -21.71
C ALA A 50 -22.52 -3.31 -22.16
N ILE A 51 -23.64 -2.87 -21.58
CA ILE A 51 -24.99 -3.29 -22.00
C ILE A 51 -25.24 -2.98 -23.48
N SER A 52 -24.97 -1.73 -23.89
CA SER A 52 -25.23 -1.30 -25.26
C SER A 52 -24.32 -1.98 -26.29
N THR A 53 -23.10 -2.35 -25.92
CA THR A 53 -22.12 -2.95 -26.84
C THR A 53 -22.27 -4.47 -26.94
N TYR A 54 -22.54 -5.14 -25.82
CA TYR A 54 -22.49 -6.60 -25.72
C TYR A 54 -23.86 -7.24 -25.48
N GLY A 55 -24.93 -6.44 -25.33
CA GLY A 55 -26.28 -6.95 -25.06
C GLY A 55 -26.44 -7.69 -23.71
N CYS A 56 -25.50 -7.43 -22.78
CA CYS A 56 -25.53 -8.08 -21.47
C CYS A 56 -26.70 -7.54 -20.64
N ASN A 57 -27.52 -8.43 -20.05
CA ASN A 57 -28.49 -8.00 -19.04
C ASN A 57 -27.75 -7.86 -17.68
N ILE A 58 -27.42 -6.59 -17.32
CA ILE A 58 -26.68 -6.29 -16.10
C ILE A 58 -27.54 -5.40 -15.16
N GLU A 59 -28.85 -5.55 -15.17
CA GLU A 59 -29.74 -4.72 -14.34
C GLU A 59 -29.36 -4.69 -12.87
N GLU A 60 -28.83 -5.79 -12.34
CA GLU A 60 -28.31 -5.88 -10.97
C GLU A 60 -27.04 -5.03 -10.73
N PHE A 61 -26.33 -4.65 -11.79
CA PHE A 61 -25.08 -3.87 -11.71
C PHE A 61 -25.24 -2.39 -12.03
N ILE A 62 -26.42 -1.94 -12.45
CA ILE A 62 -26.70 -0.52 -12.70
C ILE A 62 -26.84 0.20 -11.36
N SER A 63 -25.70 0.61 -10.81
CA SER A 63 -25.62 1.30 -9.52
C SER A 63 -24.66 2.47 -9.64
N ARG A 64 -25.03 3.61 -9.07
CA ARG A 64 -24.13 4.77 -8.91
C ARG A 64 -23.31 4.71 -7.60
N ARG A 65 -23.09 3.50 -7.08
CA ARG A 65 -22.21 3.33 -5.92
C ARG A 65 -20.78 3.05 -6.39
N PRO A 66 -19.78 3.65 -5.74
CA PRO A 66 -18.38 3.35 -6.01
C PRO A 66 -18.12 1.84 -5.93
N ARG A 67 -17.32 1.34 -6.82
CA ARG A 67 -16.93 -0.08 -6.88
C ARG A 67 -15.42 -0.22 -6.98
N ASN A 68 -14.90 -1.21 -6.29
CA ASN A 68 -13.50 -1.55 -6.30
C ASN A 68 -13.31 -2.95 -6.86
N PHE A 69 -12.27 -3.12 -7.66
CA PHE A 69 -11.96 -4.36 -8.36
C PHE A 69 -10.46 -4.65 -8.24
N ILE A 70 -10.14 -5.92 -8.38
CA ILE A 70 -8.79 -6.37 -8.73
C ILE A 70 -8.87 -7.04 -10.09
N GLY A 71 -8.16 -6.47 -11.07
CA GLY A 71 -7.94 -7.09 -12.36
C GLY A 71 -6.83 -8.13 -12.26
N LYS A 72 -7.01 -9.26 -12.91
CA LYS A 72 -5.97 -10.28 -13.11
C LYS A 72 -5.72 -10.44 -14.59
N ILE A 73 -4.47 -10.37 -14.98
CA ILE A 73 -4.05 -10.61 -16.37
C ILE A 73 -4.11 -12.13 -16.61
N ASN A 74 -4.78 -12.51 -17.69
CA ASN A 74 -4.89 -13.90 -18.14
C ASN A 74 -4.73 -13.94 -19.67
N GLY A 75 -3.53 -14.10 -20.15
CA GLY A 75 -3.19 -14.00 -21.57
C GLY A 75 -3.45 -12.59 -22.10
N ASP A 76 -4.32 -12.47 -23.09
CA ASP A 76 -4.73 -11.21 -23.73
C ASP A 76 -5.95 -10.52 -23.07
N HIS A 77 -6.46 -11.08 -21.97
CA HIS A 77 -7.62 -10.58 -21.26
C HIS A 77 -7.29 -10.16 -19.83
N ILE A 78 -8.04 -9.18 -19.32
CA ILE A 78 -8.01 -8.80 -17.91
C ILE A 78 -9.37 -9.14 -17.32
N ARG A 79 -9.38 -10.02 -16.32
CA ARG A 79 -10.58 -10.36 -15.56
C ARG A 79 -10.63 -9.50 -14.30
N PHE A 80 -11.69 -8.73 -14.12
CA PHE A 80 -11.94 -7.94 -12.92
C PHE A 80 -12.87 -8.68 -11.95
N GLU A 81 -12.42 -8.78 -10.71
CA GLU A 81 -13.18 -9.35 -9.59
C GLU A 81 -13.52 -8.22 -8.61
N SER A 82 -14.80 -8.08 -8.25
CA SER A 82 -15.23 -7.07 -7.27
C SER A 82 -14.66 -7.39 -5.89
N THR A 83 -14.16 -6.36 -5.20
CA THR A 83 -13.50 -6.50 -3.89
C THR A 83 -14.27 -5.84 -2.75
N GLY A 84 -15.45 -5.26 -3.01
CA GLY A 84 -16.27 -4.60 -2.00
C GLY A 84 -15.84 -3.15 -1.70
N GLU A 85 -16.21 -2.65 -0.50
CA GLU A 85 -16.20 -1.22 -0.20
C GLU A 85 -14.91 -0.67 0.42
N ARG A 86 -13.91 -1.51 0.72
CA ARG A 86 -12.69 -1.09 1.44
C ARG A 86 -11.42 -1.28 0.63
N PRO A 87 -11.17 -0.41 -0.37
CA PRO A 87 -10.06 -0.60 -1.32
C PRO A 87 -8.69 -0.68 -0.64
N HIS A 88 -8.47 0.15 0.39
CA HIS A 88 -7.21 0.14 1.12
C HIS A 88 -6.96 -1.18 1.88
N GLN A 89 -7.97 -1.71 2.56
CA GLN A 89 -7.85 -3.00 3.26
C GLN A 89 -7.61 -4.14 2.26
N VAL A 90 -8.34 -4.14 1.16
CA VAL A 90 -8.21 -5.17 0.13
C VAL A 90 -6.82 -5.14 -0.49
N ALA A 91 -6.28 -3.96 -0.81
CA ALA A 91 -4.93 -3.84 -1.34
C ALA A 91 -3.89 -4.45 -0.37
N TRP A 92 -3.96 -4.13 0.91
CA TRP A 92 -3.05 -4.70 1.91
C TRP A 92 -3.21 -6.21 2.09
N MET A 93 -4.44 -6.74 2.04
CA MET A 93 -4.68 -8.19 2.06
C MET A 93 -4.08 -8.88 0.82
N LYS A 94 -4.17 -8.24 -0.35
CA LYS A 94 -3.55 -8.75 -1.59
C LYS A 94 -2.03 -8.71 -1.53
N VAL A 95 -1.45 -7.63 -1.00
CA VAL A 95 0.00 -7.56 -0.72
C VAL A 95 0.43 -8.72 0.18
N ALA A 96 -0.29 -8.97 1.27
CA ALA A 96 0.02 -10.08 2.16
C ALA A 96 -0.05 -11.45 1.45
N GLN A 97 -1.03 -11.66 0.57
CA GLN A 97 -1.14 -12.88 -0.24
C GLN A 97 0.04 -13.02 -1.20
N THR A 98 0.43 -11.95 -1.89
CA THR A 98 1.59 -11.92 -2.79
C THR A 98 2.88 -12.22 -2.04
N LEU A 99 3.13 -11.54 -0.92
CA LEU A 99 4.31 -11.80 -0.08
C LEU A 99 4.33 -13.24 0.48
N THR A 100 3.16 -13.80 0.82
CA THR A 100 3.06 -15.20 1.24
C THR A 100 3.47 -16.16 0.12
N GLY A 101 3.07 -15.86 -1.13
CA GLY A 101 3.51 -16.62 -2.30
C GLY A 101 5.03 -16.56 -2.48
N ILE A 102 5.59 -15.36 -2.43
CA ILE A 102 7.05 -15.14 -2.54
C ILE A 102 7.80 -15.87 -1.42
N MET A 103 7.32 -15.74 -0.17
CA MET A 103 7.92 -16.40 0.99
C MET A 103 8.01 -17.91 0.79
N ARG A 104 6.96 -18.54 0.27
CA ARG A 104 6.93 -19.99 0.00
C ARG A 104 7.83 -20.38 -1.15
N GLU A 105 7.85 -19.61 -2.23
CA GLU A 105 8.63 -19.89 -3.43
C GLU A 105 10.13 -19.71 -3.20
N LYS A 106 10.53 -18.64 -2.51
CA LYS A 106 11.93 -18.26 -2.31
C LYS A 106 12.52 -18.77 -1.00
N GLY A 107 11.70 -19.27 -0.06
CA GLY A 107 12.15 -19.67 1.26
C GLY A 107 12.60 -18.49 2.13
N TRP A 108 11.91 -17.35 2.08
CA TRP A 108 12.26 -16.11 2.79
C TRP A 108 11.38 -15.90 4.04
N PRO A 109 11.69 -16.52 5.18
CA PRO A 109 10.91 -16.41 6.41
C PRO A 109 10.88 -14.97 6.98
N GLU A 110 11.84 -14.14 6.61
CA GLU A 110 11.93 -12.73 6.98
C GLU A 110 10.74 -11.89 6.49
N LEU A 111 9.96 -12.38 5.54
CA LEU A 111 8.74 -11.71 5.08
C LEU A 111 7.57 -11.83 6.09
N SER A 112 7.68 -12.68 7.11
CA SER A 112 6.58 -12.98 8.03
C SER A 112 6.00 -11.72 8.70
N ASN A 113 6.84 -10.82 9.22
CA ASN A 113 6.38 -9.60 9.88
C ASN A 113 5.68 -8.64 8.90
N TYR A 114 6.15 -8.53 7.66
CA TYR A 114 5.49 -7.75 6.62
C TYR A 114 4.10 -8.30 6.29
N ILE A 115 3.96 -9.63 6.23
CA ILE A 115 2.70 -10.32 5.99
C ILE A 115 1.74 -10.08 7.17
N TYR A 116 2.18 -10.23 8.41
CA TYR A 116 1.36 -10.01 9.59
C TYR A 116 0.92 -8.55 9.71
N PHE A 117 1.81 -7.60 9.45
CA PHE A 117 1.47 -6.18 9.45
C PHE A 117 0.45 -5.84 8.35
N ALA A 118 0.65 -6.32 7.13
CA ALA A 118 -0.28 -6.09 6.03
C ALA A 118 -1.68 -6.68 6.28
N LYS A 119 -1.79 -7.77 7.06
CA LYS A 119 -3.06 -8.39 7.45
C LYS A 119 -3.68 -7.79 8.72
N GLY A 120 -2.88 -7.17 9.58
CA GLY A 120 -3.30 -6.81 10.94
C GLY A 120 -3.40 -8.04 11.86
N GLU A 121 -2.47 -8.97 11.73
CA GLU A 121 -2.39 -10.21 12.52
C GLU A 121 -1.25 -10.16 13.55
N GLN A 122 -1.22 -11.09 14.48
CA GLN A 122 -0.17 -11.24 15.50
C GLN A 122 0.05 -9.96 16.35
N GLY A 123 -1.03 -9.20 16.59
CA GLY A 123 -0.99 -7.96 17.34
C GLY A 123 -0.67 -6.71 16.52
N TRP A 124 -0.27 -6.85 15.24
CA TRP A 124 -0.10 -5.73 14.36
C TRP A 124 -1.45 -5.09 13.97
N ILE A 125 -1.47 -3.76 13.87
CA ILE A 125 -2.61 -3.03 13.29
C ILE A 125 -2.38 -2.92 11.79
N GLN A 126 -3.39 -3.29 10.99
CA GLN A 126 -3.30 -3.15 9.54
C GLN A 126 -3.01 -1.70 9.12
N PRO A 127 -2.15 -1.43 8.12
CA PRO A 127 -1.78 -0.07 7.73
C PRO A 127 -2.97 0.86 7.45
N SER A 128 -4.06 0.35 6.85
CA SER A 128 -5.27 1.13 6.57
C SER A 128 -6.01 1.57 7.84
N ASP A 129 -6.05 0.73 8.86
CA ASP A 129 -6.70 1.04 10.13
C ASP A 129 -5.84 1.97 10.97
N LEU A 130 -4.51 1.81 10.91
CA LEU A 130 -3.54 2.70 11.50
C LEU A 130 -3.71 4.13 10.94
N ARG A 131 -3.74 4.30 9.61
CA ARG A 131 -3.98 5.58 8.93
C ARG A 131 -5.33 6.20 9.32
N ASN A 132 -6.42 5.41 9.40
CA ASN A 132 -7.73 5.90 9.80
C ASN A 132 -7.73 6.38 11.26
N SER A 133 -7.03 5.68 12.13
CA SER A 133 -6.81 6.09 13.51
C SER A 133 -6.15 7.47 13.58
N TRP A 134 -5.08 7.70 12.81
CA TRP A 134 -4.36 8.97 12.82
C TRP A 134 -5.16 10.14 12.27
N ASN A 135 -5.94 9.92 11.20
CA ASN A 135 -6.74 11.00 10.61
C ASN A 135 -7.90 11.46 11.49
N TYR A 136 -8.53 10.55 12.22
CA TYR A 136 -9.85 10.84 12.79
C TYR A 136 -9.97 10.67 14.31
N LYS A 137 -8.99 10.03 14.97
CA LYS A 137 -9.14 9.60 16.35
C LYS A 137 -7.99 10.01 17.29
N ARG A 138 -6.92 10.58 16.76
CA ARG A 138 -5.65 10.72 17.49
C ARG A 138 -5.23 12.19 17.64
N ALA A 139 -5.97 12.93 18.47
CA ALA A 139 -5.60 14.31 18.82
C ALA A 139 -4.23 14.40 19.54
N ASP A 140 -3.82 13.33 20.24
CA ASP A 140 -2.53 13.21 20.92
C ASP A 140 -1.33 13.25 19.96
N LEU A 141 -1.51 12.96 18.67
CA LEU A 141 -0.45 13.05 17.66
C LEU A 141 -0.04 14.50 17.32
N TYR A 142 -0.83 15.50 17.72
CA TYR A 142 -0.45 16.91 17.62
C TYR A 142 0.41 17.39 18.81
N SER A 143 0.72 16.51 19.73
CA SER A 143 1.55 16.74 20.92
C SER A 143 3.00 16.26 20.74
N LYS A 144 3.80 16.38 21.80
CA LYS A 144 5.14 15.84 21.87
C LYS A 144 5.21 14.36 21.50
N LYS A 145 4.21 13.55 21.90
CA LYS A 145 4.16 12.11 21.58
C LYS A 145 4.18 11.88 20.08
N GLY A 146 3.35 12.59 19.31
CA GLY A 146 3.35 12.47 17.85
C GLY A 146 4.66 12.88 17.22
N HIS A 147 5.30 13.93 17.74
CA HIS A 147 6.62 14.35 17.28
C HIS A 147 7.69 13.28 17.52
N ASP A 148 7.72 12.68 18.71
CA ASP A 148 8.66 11.61 19.06
C ASP A 148 8.44 10.36 18.20
N MET A 149 7.19 9.99 17.95
CA MET A 149 6.82 8.90 17.03
C MET A 149 7.31 9.16 15.61
N CYS A 150 7.10 10.36 15.07
CA CYS A 150 7.58 10.74 13.75
C CYS A 150 9.11 10.74 13.67
N SER A 151 9.80 11.27 14.66
CA SER A 151 11.25 11.29 14.71
C SER A 151 11.83 9.88 14.66
N ARG A 152 11.23 8.94 15.38
CA ARG A 152 11.63 7.54 15.35
C ARG A 152 11.31 6.89 14.01
N MET A 153 10.16 7.13 13.45
CA MET A 153 9.76 6.66 12.13
C MET A 153 10.77 7.12 11.06
N PHE A 154 11.11 8.41 11.05
CA PHE A 154 12.08 8.96 10.10
C PHE A 154 13.48 8.36 10.23
N SER A 155 13.86 7.88 11.39
CA SER A 155 15.17 7.25 11.56
C SER A 155 15.34 5.94 10.78
N TYR A 156 14.27 5.42 10.20
CA TYR A 156 14.27 4.20 9.37
C TYR A 156 13.98 4.47 7.89
N LEU A 157 13.45 5.66 7.56
CA LEU A 157 13.27 6.06 6.16
C LEU A 157 14.60 6.41 5.52
N GLY A 158 14.83 5.93 4.28
CA GLY A 158 16.09 6.10 3.56
C GLY A 158 17.19 5.11 3.92
N ASP A 159 16.92 4.17 4.83
CA ASP A 159 17.85 3.10 5.21
C ASP A 159 17.17 1.73 5.19
N PHE A 160 17.13 1.12 4.01
CA PHE A 160 16.51 -0.17 3.77
C PHE A 160 17.04 -1.27 4.71
N ASN A 161 18.38 -1.34 4.89
CA ASN A 161 18.97 -2.41 5.68
C ASN A 161 18.57 -2.29 7.15
N ARG A 162 18.69 -1.11 7.72
CA ARG A 162 18.30 -0.81 9.10
C ARG A 162 16.80 -1.08 9.33
N ALA A 163 15.96 -0.63 8.40
CA ALA A 163 14.51 -0.81 8.48
C ALA A 163 14.13 -2.29 8.48
N THR A 164 14.68 -3.07 7.55
CA THR A 164 14.45 -4.51 7.40
C THR A 164 14.97 -5.28 8.61
N GLU A 165 16.18 -5.00 9.05
CA GLU A 165 16.79 -5.65 10.22
C GLU A 165 15.98 -5.41 11.50
N TRP A 166 15.48 -4.20 11.69
CA TRP A 166 14.58 -3.89 12.81
C TRP A 166 13.28 -4.67 12.70
N PHE A 167 12.63 -4.66 11.53
CA PHE A 167 11.31 -5.25 11.36
C PHE A 167 11.32 -6.78 11.51
N ASN A 168 12.38 -7.44 11.08
CA ASN A 168 12.52 -8.89 11.26
C ASN A 168 12.50 -9.35 12.73
N ARG A 169 12.85 -8.45 13.66
CA ARG A 169 12.88 -8.71 15.11
C ARG A 169 11.79 -7.98 15.88
N ALA A 170 11.01 -7.14 15.20
CA ALA A 170 10.04 -6.29 15.86
C ALA A 170 8.81 -7.07 16.37
N THR A 171 8.26 -6.58 17.47
CA THR A 171 7.00 -7.03 18.02
C THR A 171 6.04 -5.84 18.19
N PRO A 172 4.73 -6.04 18.05
CA PRO A 172 3.72 -4.97 18.10
C PRO A 172 3.36 -4.62 19.57
N TYR A 173 4.23 -3.92 20.27
CA TYR A 173 4.05 -3.61 21.67
C TYR A 173 3.41 -2.24 21.95
N ASP A 174 3.52 -1.28 21.03
CA ASP A 174 2.94 0.07 21.17
C ASP A 174 2.72 0.78 19.84
N ASP A 175 2.13 1.97 19.90
CA ASP A 175 1.89 2.84 18.72
C ASP A 175 3.17 3.16 17.94
N THR A 176 4.29 3.31 18.63
CA THR A 176 5.58 3.64 18.02
C THR A 176 6.09 2.46 17.18
N ALA A 177 5.86 1.24 17.65
CA ALA A 177 6.19 0.04 16.88
C ALA A 177 5.37 -0.02 15.58
N HIS A 178 4.07 0.26 15.63
CA HIS A 178 3.22 0.29 14.43
C HIS A 178 3.65 1.36 13.42
N CYS A 179 4.00 2.57 13.89
CA CYS A 179 4.51 3.63 13.03
C CYS A 179 5.86 3.27 12.41
N THR A 180 6.75 2.67 13.18
CA THR A 180 8.06 2.21 12.69
C THR A 180 7.90 1.05 11.70
N ALA A 181 6.94 0.14 11.93
CA ALA A 181 6.60 -0.92 10.98
C ALA A 181 6.12 -0.37 9.64
N LEU A 182 5.35 0.74 9.66
CA LEU A 182 4.97 1.42 8.43
C LEU A 182 6.18 1.95 7.66
N SER A 183 7.15 2.58 8.34
CA SER A 183 8.39 3.04 7.71
C SER A 183 9.20 1.89 7.11
N ALA A 184 9.36 0.81 7.87
CA ALA A 184 10.06 -0.38 7.38
C ALA A 184 9.36 -0.99 6.16
N THR A 185 8.03 -1.03 6.17
CA THR A 185 7.24 -1.50 5.02
C THR A 185 7.37 -0.54 3.84
N THR A 186 7.43 0.78 4.08
CA THR A 186 7.66 1.76 3.02
C THR A 186 9.02 1.52 2.36
N GLU A 187 10.09 1.39 3.14
CA GLU A 187 11.43 1.12 2.61
C GLU A 187 11.50 -0.21 1.86
N PHE A 188 10.87 -1.25 2.39
CA PHE A 188 10.82 -2.57 1.76
C PHE A 188 10.12 -2.52 0.39
N LEU A 189 9.04 -1.76 0.24
CA LEU A 189 8.28 -1.66 -0.99
C LEU A 189 8.89 -0.66 -1.98
N VAL A 190 9.33 0.51 -1.51
CA VAL A 190 9.78 1.63 -2.37
C VAL A 190 11.20 1.41 -2.87
N SER A 191 12.13 0.99 -2.01
CA SER A 191 13.54 0.91 -2.35
C SER A 191 13.83 -0.01 -3.55
N PRO A 192 13.26 -1.23 -3.65
CA PRO A 192 13.46 -2.07 -4.84
C PRO A 192 12.85 -1.47 -6.12
N ILE A 193 11.68 -0.80 -6.00
CA ILE A 193 11.01 -0.16 -7.13
C ILE A 193 11.89 0.96 -7.68
N VAL A 194 12.39 1.85 -6.82
CA VAL A 194 13.27 2.95 -7.22
C VAL A 194 14.53 2.42 -7.91
N LYS A 195 15.20 1.43 -7.32
CA LYS A 195 16.40 0.81 -7.91
C LYS A 195 16.13 0.18 -9.28
N SER A 196 14.95 -0.44 -9.45
CA SER A 196 14.56 -1.03 -10.73
C SER A 196 14.36 0.05 -11.80
N TYR A 197 13.73 1.17 -11.45
CA TYR A 197 13.58 2.29 -12.37
C TYR A 197 14.93 2.93 -12.72
N GLU A 198 15.80 3.18 -11.75
CA GLU A 198 17.16 3.73 -11.98
C GLU A 198 17.93 2.86 -12.98
N SER A 199 17.94 1.54 -12.77
CA SER A 199 18.60 0.59 -13.68
C SER A 199 18.02 0.65 -15.11
N LEU A 200 16.69 0.77 -15.26
CA LEU A 200 16.04 0.89 -16.55
C LEU A 200 16.40 2.20 -17.29
N PHE A 201 16.49 3.32 -16.56
CA PHE A 201 16.89 4.60 -17.12
C PHE A 201 18.36 4.62 -17.54
N GLU A 202 19.26 4.08 -16.74
CA GLU A 202 20.68 3.96 -17.08
C GLU A 202 20.88 3.11 -18.35
N THR A 203 20.18 1.99 -18.47
CA THR A 203 20.24 1.12 -19.65
C THR A 203 19.75 1.84 -20.91
N LYS A 204 18.68 2.65 -20.82
CA LYS A 204 18.17 3.43 -21.97
C LYS A 204 19.12 4.55 -22.39
N ILE A 205 19.81 5.21 -21.46
CA ILE A 205 20.78 6.26 -21.78
C ILE A 205 22.00 5.66 -22.50
N LEU A 206 22.44 4.46 -22.10
CA LEU A 206 23.56 3.79 -22.73
C LEU A 206 23.23 3.19 -24.12
N SER A 207 21.97 2.81 -24.36
CA SER A 207 21.53 2.26 -25.65
C SER A 207 21.29 3.31 -26.74
N ASN A 208 21.21 4.59 -26.36
CA ASN A 208 21.01 5.73 -27.29
C ASN A 208 22.31 6.49 -27.60
N LYS A 209 23.46 5.97 -27.23
CA LYS A 209 24.80 6.41 -27.61
C LYS A 209 25.42 5.44 -28.61
#